data_9850a89e15e3a75adae63f01f3862130
#
_entry.id   9850a89e15e3a75adae63f01f3862130
#
_cell.length_a   1.000
_cell.length_b   1.000
_cell.length_c   1.000
_cell.angle_alpha   90.00
_cell.angle_beta   90.00
_cell.angle_gamma   90.00
#
_symmetry.space_group_name_H-M   'P 1'
#
loop_
_entity.id
_entity.type
_entity.pdbx_description
1 polymer ?
#
loop_
_entity_poly.entity_id
_entity_poly.type
_entity_poly.pdbx_seq_one_letter_code
_entity_poly.pdbx_strand_id
1 'polypeptide(L)'
;MGCVKRKSEGKLKGKHILVVEDYPLMGALLMDLLKGYDHASHAHSGEQALREIRRKPPDIVLLDLSLPDMSGLEVARKLRHNQRTKSIPILAMSGSQIEKKECLEAGCNDFILKPFNTSQLLAQLAALVRP
;
A
#
# COMPACT_ATOMS: atom_id res chain seq x y z
N MET A 1 -18.80 -3.72 -13.45
CA MET A 1 -19.64 -3.59 -12.34
C MET A 1 -19.40 -4.54 -11.22
N GLY A 2 -20.41 -5.31 -10.81
CA GLY A 2 -20.30 -6.16 -9.64
C GLY A 2 -19.27 -7.26 -9.74
N CYS A 3 -19.01 -7.80 -10.94
CA CYS A 3 -18.04 -8.89 -11.11
C CYS A 3 -16.61 -8.49 -10.75
N VAL A 4 -16.17 -7.33 -11.22
CA VAL A 4 -14.80 -6.88 -10.95
C VAL A 4 -14.62 -6.61 -9.46
N LYS A 5 -15.60 -5.95 -8.84
CA LYS A 5 -15.56 -5.64 -7.43
C LYS A 5 -15.56 -6.91 -6.58
N ARG A 6 -16.36 -7.89 -6.95
CA ARG A 6 -16.41 -9.17 -6.23
C ARG A 6 -15.10 -9.94 -6.32
N LYS A 7 -14.45 -9.93 -7.48
CA LYS A 7 -13.14 -10.57 -7.62
C LYS A 7 -12.10 -9.91 -6.75
N SER A 8 -12.08 -8.58 -6.72
CA SER A 8 -11.16 -7.83 -5.86
C SER A 8 -11.42 -8.14 -4.39
N GLU A 9 -12.68 -8.15 -3.98
CA GLU A 9 -13.07 -8.45 -2.61
C GLU A 9 -12.64 -9.85 -2.21
N GLY A 10 -12.84 -10.84 -3.10
CA GLY A 10 -12.45 -12.22 -2.82
C GLY A 10 -10.95 -12.38 -2.61
N LYS A 11 -10.15 -11.71 -3.45
CA LYS A 11 -8.69 -11.81 -3.36
C LYS A 11 -8.13 -11.11 -2.12
N LEU A 12 -8.76 -10.02 -1.70
CA LEU A 12 -8.29 -9.24 -0.55
C LEU A 12 -8.80 -9.78 0.79
N LYS A 13 -9.84 -10.60 0.76
CA LYS A 13 -10.44 -11.10 1.99
C LYS A 13 -9.43 -11.90 2.80
N GLY A 14 -9.33 -11.57 4.08
CA GLY A 14 -8.41 -12.24 4.98
C GLY A 14 -6.96 -11.79 4.87
N LYS A 15 -6.66 -10.86 3.95
CA LYS A 15 -5.30 -10.37 3.77
C LYS A 15 -5.05 -9.16 4.67
N HIS A 16 -3.83 -9.08 5.20
CA HIS A 16 -3.41 -7.95 6.01
C HIS A 16 -2.87 -6.85 5.09
N ILE A 17 -3.56 -5.72 5.05
CA ILE A 17 -3.18 -4.56 4.24
C ILE A 17 -2.66 -3.47 5.18
N LEU A 18 -1.42 -3.07 5.00
CA LEU A 18 -0.88 -1.95 5.78
C LEU A 18 -0.95 -0.68 4.93
N VAL A 19 -1.68 0.31 5.43
CA VAL A 19 -1.79 1.62 4.78
C VAL A 19 -0.77 2.56 5.42
N VAL A 20 0.13 3.12 4.61
CA VAL A 20 1.13 4.08 5.07
C VAL A 20 0.78 5.45 4.50
N GLU A 21 0.21 6.31 5.33
CA GLU A 21 -0.33 7.60 4.92
C GLU A 21 -0.38 8.53 6.12
N ASP A 22 0.22 9.72 6.02
CA ASP A 22 0.25 10.67 7.13
C ASP A 22 -0.90 11.68 7.10
N TYR A 23 -1.49 11.94 5.93
CA TYR A 23 -2.57 12.91 5.82
C TYR A 23 -3.84 12.34 6.45
N PRO A 24 -4.34 12.96 7.55
CA PRO A 24 -5.42 12.35 8.33
C PRO A 24 -6.69 12.03 7.54
N LEU A 25 -7.10 12.94 6.66
CA LEU A 25 -8.33 12.71 5.89
C LEU A 25 -8.19 11.54 4.93
N MET A 26 -7.07 11.47 4.19
CA MET A 26 -6.84 10.39 3.25
C MET A 26 -6.69 9.06 3.99
N GLY A 27 -5.97 9.07 5.11
CA GLY A 27 -5.82 7.87 5.95
C GLY A 27 -7.16 7.35 6.42
N ALA A 28 -8.03 8.24 6.91
CA ALA A 28 -9.36 7.87 7.37
C ALA A 28 -10.21 7.29 6.24
N LEU A 29 -10.15 7.89 5.05
CA LEU A 29 -10.90 7.40 3.90
C LEU A 29 -10.44 6.01 3.48
N LEU A 30 -9.12 5.79 3.45
CA LEU A 30 -8.57 4.50 3.08
C LEU A 30 -8.92 3.41 4.09
N MET A 31 -8.82 3.73 5.37
CA MET A 31 -9.18 2.77 6.41
C MET A 31 -10.66 2.42 6.37
N ASP A 32 -11.52 3.42 6.12
CA ASP A 32 -12.95 3.18 5.99
C ASP A 32 -13.25 2.28 4.80
N LEU A 33 -12.58 2.55 3.68
CA LEU A 33 -12.72 1.75 2.47
C LEU A 33 -12.32 0.30 2.69
N LEU A 34 -11.28 0.07 3.48
CA LEU A 34 -10.70 -1.26 3.66
C LEU A 34 -11.24 -2.02 4.89
N LYS A 35 -12.09 -1.40 5.69
CA LYS A 35 -12.57 -2.04 6.94
C LYS A 35 -13.34 -3.33 6.72
N GLY A 36 -13.88 -3.55 5.52
CA GLY A 36 -14.57 -4.78 5.18
C GLY A 36 -13.65 -5.96 4.93
N TYR A 37 -12.33 -5.73 4.93
CA TYR A 37 -11.33 -6.76 4.64
C TYR A 37 -10.51 -7.08 5.89
N ASP A 38 -11.17 -7.52 6.92
CA ASP A 38 -10.68 -8.00 8.21
C ASP A 38 -9.39 -7.41 8.81
N HIS A 39 -8.33 -7.22 8.04
CA HIS A 39 -7.01 -6.86 8.57
C HIS A 39 -6.39 -5.67 7.85
N ALA A 40 -6.98 -4.50 8.01
CA ALA A 40 -6.33 -3.27 7.56
C ALA A 40 -5.74 -2.57 8.77
N SER A 41 -4.48 -2.15 8.67
CA SER A 41 -3.82 -1.38 9.69
C SER A 41 -3.22 -0.12 9.08
N HIS A 42 -2.87 0.85 9.91
CA HIS A 42 -2.48 2.19 9.46
C HIS A 42 -1.20 2.63 10.16
N ALA A 43 -0.23 3.07 9.37
CA ALA A 43 0.98 3.72 9.88
C ALA A 43 1.00 5.16 9.37
N HIS A 44 1.40 6.10 10.23
CA HIS A 44 1.36 7.53 9.93
C HIS A 44 2.70 8.09 9.47
N SER A 45 3.74 7.27 9.44
CA SER A 45 5.07 7.70 9.06
C SER A 45 5.85 6.52 8.50
N GLY A 46 6.97 6.82 7.85
CA GLY A 46 7.84 5.76 7.34
C GLY A 46 8.45 4.94 8.45
N GLU A 47 8.89 5.59 9.53
CA GLU A 47 9.47 4.89 10.67
C GLU A 47 8.46 3.96 11.33
N GLN A 48 7.25 4.45 11.55
CA GLN A 48 6.19 3.63 12.11
C GLN A 48 5.87 2.43 11.20
N ALA A 49 5.81 2.68 9.89
CA ALA A 49 5.55 1.61 8.93
C ALA A 49 6.62 0.52 9.01
N LEU A 50 7.89 0.91 9.00
CA LEU A 50 8.98 -0.07 9.07
C LEU A 50 8.95 -0.87 10.37
N ARG A 51 8.64 -0.22 11.47
CA ARG A 51 8.52 -0.87 12.78
C ARG A 51 7.37 -1.89 12.78
N GLU A 52 6.20 -1.48 12.27
CA GLU A 52 5.03 -2.35 12.20
C GLU A 52 5.25 -3.54 11.27
N ILE A 53 5.90 -3.31 10.13
CA ILE A 53 6.20 -4.37 9.18
C ILE A 53 7.15 -5.40 9.78
N ARG A 54 8.14 -4.96 10.53
CA ARG A 54 9.06 -5.88 11.20
C ARG A 54 8.36 -6.71 12.27
N ARG A 55 7.43 -6.08 12.98
CA ARG A 55 6.68 -6.75 14.04
C ARG A 55 5.69 -7.77 13.49
N LYS A 56 4.97 -7.39 12.45
CA LYS A 56 3.95 -8.23 11.83
C LYS A 56 3.89 -7.94 10.32
N PRO A 57 4.64 -8.70 9.51
CA PRO A 57 4.67 -8.44 8.07
C PRO A 57 3.27 -8.53 7.43
N PRO A 58 2.86 -7.51 6.69
CA PRO A 58 1.58 -7.53 6.00
C PRO A 58 1.65 -8.33 4.69
N ASP A 59 0.49 -8.61 4.12
CA ASP A 59 0.40 -9.24 2.81
C ASP A 59 0.63 -8.27 1.68
N ILE A 60 0.36 -6.98 1.92
CA ILE A 60 0.58 -5.93 0.93
C ILE A 60 0.69 -4.58 1.65
N VAL A 61 1.50 -3.69 1.11
CA VAL A 61 1.67 -2.33 1.63
C VAL A 61 1.14 -1.33 0.61
N LEU A 62 0.23 -0.47 1.07
CA LEU A 62 -0.25 0.68 0.29
C LEU A 62 0.52 1.88 0.81
N LEU A 63 1.44 2.40 0.00
CA LEU A 63 2.48 3.32 0.46
C LEU A 63 2.40 4.68 -0.20
N ASP A 64 2.13 5.72 0.60
CA ASP A 64 2.23 7.10 0.12
C ASP A 64 3.71 7.47 -0.03
N LEU A 65 4.07 8.06 -1.16
CA LEU A 65 5.45 8.48 -1.38
C LEU A 65 5.81 9.76 -0.63
N SER A 66 4.81 10.54 -0.21
CA SER A 66 5.02 11.79 0.55
C SER A 66 4.76 11.57 2.03
N LEU A 67 5.79 11.20 2.77
CA LEU A 67 5.68 10.98 4.22
C LEU A 67 6.45 12.07 4.97
N PRO A 68 6.12 12.32 6.26
CA PRO A 68 6.72 13.44 6.99
C PRO A 68 8.18 13.23 7.37
N ASP A 69 8.59 11.99 7.60
CA ASP A 69 9.92 11.68 8.15
C ASP A 69 10.89 11.13 7.12
N MET A 70 10.39 10.51 6.06
CA MET A 70 11.25 10.00 4.99
C MET A 70 10.41 9.81 3.73
N SER A 71 11.06 9.72 2.59
CA SER A 71 10.37 9.42 1.35
C SER A 71 9.81 8.00 1.38
N GLY A 72 8.62 7.80 0.80
CA GLY A 72 8.11 6.44 0.61
C GLY A 72 9.05 5.58 -0.22
N LEU A 73 9.84 6.21 -1.12
CA LEU A 73 10.85 5.49 -1.89
C LEU A 73 11.89 4.84 -0.97
N GLU A 74 12.27 5.53 0.09
CA GLU A 74 13.23 4.98 1.05
C GLU A 74 12.62 3.81 1.83
N VAL A 75 11.34 3.90 2.18
CA VAL A 75 10.64 2.79 2.81
C VAL A 75 10.69 1.56 1.90
N ALA A 76 10.38 1.74 0.62
CA ALA A 76 10.41 0.64 -0.35
C ALA A 76 11.81 0.03 -0.45
N ARG A 77 12.84 0.85 -0.54
CA ARG A 77 14.22 0.37 -0.64
C ARG A 77 14.60 -0.46 0.60
N LYS A 78 14.24 0.04 1.78
CA LYS A 78 14.55 -0.69 3.03
C LYS A 78 13.85 -2.04 3.09
N LEU A 79 12.60 -2.10 2.61
CA LEU A 79 11.88 -3.38 2.56
C LEU A 79 12.57 -4.37 1.62
N ARG A 80 13.05 -3.90 0.47
CA ARG A 80 13.71 -4.77 -0.50
C ARG A 80 15.08 -5.27 -0.06
N HIS A 81 15.72 -4.58 0.87
CA HIS A 81 17.05 -4.97 1.39
C HIS A 81 16.98 -5.85 2.62
N ASN A 82 15.81 -6.26 3.05
CA ASN A 82 15.64 -7.13 4.21
C ASN A 82 15.04 -8.46 3.77
N GLN A 83 15.67 -9.57 4.12
CA GLN A 83 15.24 -10.91 3.71
C GLN A 83 13.79 -11.21 4.10
N ARG A 84 13.35 -10.71 5.24
CA ARG A 84 12.00 -10.99 5.73
C ARG A 84 10.91 -10.22 5.02
N THR A 85 11.27 -9.14 4.34
CA THR A 85 10.29 -8.21 3.75
C THR A 85 10.44 -8.01 2.26
N LYS A 86 11.51 -8.51 1.67
CA LYS A 86 11.85 -8.23 0.27
C LYS A 86 10.80 -8.69 -0.74
N SER A 87 9.91 -9.58 -0.37
CA SER A 87 8.89 -10.10 -1.27
C SER A 87 7.50 -9.52 -1.03
N ILE A 88 7.34 -8.63 -0.06
CA ILE A 88 6.03 -8.03 0.24
C ILE A 88 5.63 -7.10 -0.91
N PRO A 89 4.45 -7.30 -1.54
CA PRO A 89 4.00 -6.39 -2.58
C PRO A 89 3.79 -4.98 -2.07
N ILE A 90 4.18 -4.00 -2.86
CA ILE A 90 4.03 -2.57 -2.53
C ILE A 90 3.30 -1.87 -3.65
N LEU A 91 2.17 -1.23 -3.33
CA LEU A 91 1.47 -0.34 -4.25
C LEU A 91 1.72 1.09 -3.77
N ALA A 92 2.43 1.87 -4.58
CA ALA A 92 2.77 3.25 -4.23
C ALA A 92 1.64 4.20 -4.65
N MET A 93 1.38 5.21 -3.82
CA MET A 93 0.43 6.29 -4.12
C MET A 93 1.20 7.59 -4.26
N SER A 94 0.90 8.38 -5.28
CA SER A 94 1.53 9.68 -5.48
C SER A 94 0.61 10.64 -6.23
N GLY A 95 0.77 11.93 -5.97
CA GLY A 95 0.08 12.97 -6.72
C GLY A 95 0.81 13.35 -8.01
N SER A 96 1.97 12.76 -8.28
CA SER A 96 2.78 13.12 -9.44
C SER A 96 3.16 11.88 -10.26
N GLN A 97 2.81 11.89 -11.55
CA GLN A 97 3.18 10.85 -12.49
C GLN A 97 4.69 10.74 -12.67
N ILE A 98 5.41 11.83 -12.39
CA ILE A 98 6.88 11.86 -12.53
C ILE A 98 7.54 10.84 -11.62
N GLU A 99 6.95 10.56 -10.46
CA GLU A 99 7.52 9.64 -9.49
C GLU A 99 7.35 8.16 -9.85
N LYS A 100 6.60 7.86 -10.90
CA LYS A 100 6.32 6.46 -11.25
C LYS A 100 7.58 5.66 -11.50
N LYS A 101 8.48 6.19 -12.32
CA LYS A 101 9.72 5.49 -12.66
C LYS A 101 10.57 5.25 -11.41
N GLU A 102 10.71 6.28 -10.59
CA GLU A 102 11.52 6.17 -9.37
C GLU A 102 10.95 5.15 -8.39
N CYS A 103 9.63 5.10 -8.25
CA CYS A 103 9.04 4.15 -7.31
C CYS A 103 9.21 2.71 -7.76
N LEU A 104 9.10 2.46 -9.07
CA LEU A 104 9.34 1.11 -9.60
C LEU A 104 10.80 0.71 -9.43
N GLU A 105 11.72 1.65 -9.65
CA GLU A 105 13.15 1.39 -9.45
C GLU A 105 13.49 1.15 -7.97
N ALA A 106 12.75 1.80 -7.07
CA ALA A 106 12.95 1.61 -5.64
C ALA A 106 12.40 0.27 -5.14
N GLY A 107 11.64 -0.42 -5.96
CA GLY A 107 11.14 -1.74 -5.62
C GLY A 107 9.64 -1.84 -5.42
N CYS A 108 8.88 -0.76 -5.71
CA CYS A 108 7.43 -0.84 -5.67
C CYS A 108 6.94 -1.70 -6.84
N ASN A 109 5.88 -2.46 -6.60
CA ASN A 109 5.35 -3.37 -7.62
C ASN A 109 4.45 -2.65 -8.61
N ASP A 110 3.78 -1.58 -8.16
CA ASP A 110 2.90 -0.81 -9.03
C ASP A 110 2.72 0.57 -8.42
N PHE A 111 2.01 1.43 -9.14
CA PHE A 111 1.85 2.83 -8.81
C PHE A 111 0.42 3.26 -9.12
N ILE A 112 -0.20 4.04 -8.22
CA ILE A 112 -1.51 4.60 -8.46
C ILE A 112 -1.44 6.12 -8.28
N LEU A 113 -1.94 6.85 -9.29
CA LEU A 113 -1.90 8.30 -9.30
C LEU A 113 -3.10 8.88 -8.55
N LYS A 114 -2.86 9.80 -7.64
CA LYS A 114 -3.93 10.54 -6.96
C LYS A 114 -4.46 11.64 -7.87
N PRO A 115 -5.75 11.95 -7.87
CA PRO A 115 -6.81 11.21 -7.18
C PRO A 115 -7.19 9.94 -7.92
N PHE A 116 -7.54 8.91 -7.18
CA PHE A 116 -7.98 7.65 -7.75
C PHE A 116 -9.37 7.30 -7.22
N ASN A 117 -10.06 6.41 -7.95
CA ASN A 117 -11.35 5.94 -7.46
C ASN A 117 -11.19 4.60 -6.74
N THR A 118 -12.23 4.24 -5.99
CA THR A 118 -12.26 3.03 -5.17
C THR A 118 -12.03 1.77 -6.00
N SER A 119 -12.70 1.66 -7.15
CA SER A 119 -12.58 0.47 -8.00
C SER A 119 -11.16 0.28 -8.51
N GLN A 120 -10.50 1.35 -8.90
CA GLN A 120 -9.13 1.30 -9.39
C GLN A 120 -8.19 0.84 -8.28
N LEU A 121 -8.33 1.40 -7.08
CA LEU A 121 -7.50 1.03 -5.95
C LEU A 121 -7.65 -0.44 -5.60
N LEU A 122 -8.89 -0.91 -5.45
CA LEU A 122 -9.15 -2.29 -5.08
C LEU A 122 -8.64 -3.25 -6.16
N ALA A 123 -8.81 -2.90 -7.43
CA ALA A 123 -8.33 -3.75 -8.53
C ALA A 123 -6.81 -3.88 -8.51
N GLN A 124 -6.11 -2.78 -8.28
CA GLN A 124 -4.64 -2.82 -8.24
C GLN A 124 -4.11 -3.57 -7.02
N LEU A 125 -4.74 -3.39 -5.85
CA LEU A 125 -4.38 -4.17 -4.66
C LEU A 125 -4.59 -5.66 -4.90
N ALA A 126 -5.74 -6.02 -5.45
CA ALA A 126 -6.06 -7.42 -5.72
C ALA A 126 -5.11 -8.06 -6.72
N ALA A 127 -4.65 -7.28 -7.70
CA ALA A 127 -3.72 -7.79 -8.71
C ALA A 127 -2.34 -8.08 -8.12
N LEU A 128 -1.97 -7.42 -7.04
CA LEU A 128 -0.64 -7.56 -6.44
C LEU A 128 -0.59 -8.55 -5.28
N VAL A 129 -1.70 -8.72 -4.57
CA VAL A 129 -1.69 -9.59 -3.40
C VAL A 129 -1.50 -11.03 -3.81
N ARG A 130 -0.67 -11.76 -3.07
CA ARG A 130 -0.36 -13.14 -3.38
C ARG A 130 -1.41 -14.09 -2.80
N PRO A 131 -1.63 -15.25 -3.46
CA PRO A 131 -2.59 -16.26 -2.96
C PRO A 131 -2.21 -16.77 -1.58
#